data_15c8403c2798cb3726999c03d8b7e208
#
_entry.id   15c8403c2798cb3726999c03d8b7e208
#
_cell.length_a   1.000
_cell.length_b   1.000
_cell.length_c   1.000
_cell.angle_alpha   90.00
_cell.angle_beta   90.00
_cell.angle_gamma   90.00
#
_symmetry.space_group_name_H-M   'P 1'
#
loop_
_entity.id
_entity.type
_entity.pdbx_description
1 polymer ?
#
loop_
_entity_poly.entity_id
_entity_poly.type
_entity_poly.pdbx_seq_one_letter_code
_entity_poly.pdbx_strand_id
1 'polypeptide(L)'
;MNNENNLNTGSAPHEENASASSPSQKSLSQWLSYLESIHPSAIDMGLDRVKEVANAMALSLSQSLVITVAGTNGKGTTCRLLEQAMLSQGKSVAVYSSPHLTDYRERVRYNGELPPADEFVSAFEFVENARKDTVGEPITLTYFEFGTLAAMKMMQSWAVDVVILEVGLGGRLDATNIIDPNLAVITTIDLDHQDWLGNTREKIAREKAGIMRKNGNAVVGELFPPSSLYDVANELQANVRWATQDFETVVASDYSEWSWKGKSNSYTSLPYPKIPLQNASTALAAL
;
A
#
# COMPACT_ATOMS: atom_id res chain seq x y z
N MET A 1 68.80 -61.76 8.26
CA MET A 1 68.34 -62.44 7.10
C MET A 1 66.94 -61.95 6.89
N ASN A 2 66.85 -61.02 6.08
CA ASN A 2 65.72 -60.05 6.00
C ASN A 2 64.79 -60.44 4.87
N ASN A 3 63.51 -60.31 5.09
CA ASN A 3 62.51 -60.25 4.00
C ASN A 3 61.61 -59.04 4.22
N GLU A 4 61.79 -58.10 3.36
CA GLU A 4 60.88 -56.96 3.16
C GLU A 4 59.72 -57.41 2.29
N ASN A 5 58.51 -57.19 2.80
CA ASN A 5 57.30 -57.28 1.98
C ASN A 5 56.69 -55.87 1.83
N ASN A 6 56.84 -55.38 0.65
CA ASN A 6 56.21 -54.17 0.16
C ASN A 6 54.72 -54.46 -0.19
N LEU A 7 53.78 -53.88 0.53
CA LEU A 7 52.37 -53.87 0.21
C LEU A 7 51.95 -52.47 -0.34
N ASN A 8 51.76 -52.46 -1.60
CA ASN A 8 51.26 -51.31 -2.37
C ASN A 8 49.73 -51.22 -2.18
N THR A 9 49.26 -50.22 -1.38
CA THR A 9 47.82 -49.91 -1.27
C THR A 9 47.48 -48.75 -2.18
N GLY A 10 46.82 -49.08 -3.31
CA GLY A 10 46.26 -48.12 -4.24
C GLY A 10 45.14 -47.34 -3.60
N SER A 11 45.31 -46.04 -3.54
CA SER A 11 44.28 -45.09 -3.18
C SER A 11 43.35 -44.87 -4.40
N ALA A 12 42.07 -45.16 -4.19
CA ALA A 12 41.02 -44.80 -5.14
C ALA A 12 40.80 -43.25 -5.12
N PRO A 13 40.48 -42.64 -6.25
CA PRO A 13 40.19 -41.24 -6.33
C PRO A 13 38.83 -40.94 -5.65
N HIS A 14 38.84 -39.99 -4.71
CA HIS A 14 37.65 -39.42 -4.15
C HIS A 14 36.89 -38.68 -5.27
N GLU A 15 35.71 -39.16 -5.64
CA GLU A 15 34.72 -38.40 -6.41
C GLU A 15 34.32 -37.18 -5.59
N GLU A 16 34.73 -36.00 -6.02
CA GLU A 16 34.18 -34.75 -5.57
C GLU A 16 32.68 -34.70 -5.99
N ASN A 17 31.80 -34.88 -5.02
CA ASN A 17 30.41 -34.57 -5.16
C ASN A 17 30.27 -33.07 -5.52
N ALA A 18 30.11 -32.77 -6.79
CA ALA A 18 29.67 -31.50 -7.26
C ALA A 18 28.27 -31.25 -6.66
N SER A 19 28.20 -30.47 -5.59
CA SER A 19 26.96 -29.94 -5.06
C SER A 19 26.30 -29.15 -6.20
N ALA A 20 25.17 -29.65 -6.72
CA ALA A 20 24.32 -28.91 -7.63
C ALA A 20 23.95 -27.59 -6.94
N SER A 21 24.53 -26.49 -7.40
CA SER A 21 24.16 -25.15 -6.98
C SER A 21 22.69 -24.96 -7.35
N SER A 22 21.85 -24.80 -6.32
CA SER A 22 20.47 -24.32 -6.51
C SER A 22 20.50 -23.08 -7.40
N PRO A 23 19.55 -22.90 -8.35
CA PRO A 23 19.50 -21.70 -9.15
C PRO A 23 19.51 -20.51 -8.20
N SER A 24 20.49 -19.60 -8.36
CA SER A 24 20.68 -18.47 -7.45
C SER A 24 19.41 -17.62 -7.45
N GLN A 25 18.72 -17.59 -6.33
CA GLN A 25 17.53 -16.76 -6.12
C GLN A 25 17.90 -15.30 -6.38
N LYS A 26 17.08 -14.56 -7.18
CA LYS A 26 17.33 -13.14 -7.46
C LYS A 26 17.37 -12.35 -6.15
N SER A 27 18.34 -11.46 -5.99
CA SER A 27 18.33 -10.48 -4.92
C SER A 27 17.21 -9.45 -5.11
N LEU A 28 16.87 -8.68 -4.06
CA LEU A 28 15.87 -7.61 -4.16
C LEU A 28 16.23 -6.63 -5.29
N SER A 29 17.47 -6.18 -5.41
CA SER A 29 17.91 -5.26 -6.47
C SER A 29 17.76 -5.86 -7.87
N GLN A 30 18.06 -7.15 -8.05
CA GLN A 30 17.84 -7.83 -9.32
C GLN A 30 16.36 -7.96 -9.66
N TRP A 31 15.50 -8.16 -8.66
CA TRP A 31 14.05 -8.13 -8.85
C TRP A 31 13.57 -6.77 -9.30
N LEU A 32 13.99 -5.69 -8.63
CA LEU A 32 13.58 -4.32 -8.99
C LEU A 32 13.97 -3.98 -10.43
N SER A 33 15.21 -4.30 -10.84
CA SER A 33 15.65 -4.09 -12.24
C SER A 33 14.83 -4.92 -13.24
N TYR A 34 14.46 -6.15 -12.87
CA TYR A 34 13.59 -6.99 -13.70
C TYR A 34 12.19 -6.36 -13.83
N LEU A 35 11.58 -5.89 -12.73
CA LEU A 35 10.24 -5.29 -12.74
C LEU A 35 10.14 -4.05 -13.62
N GLU A 36 11.20 -3.26 -13.73
CA GLU A 36 11.28 -2.11 -14.64
C GLU A 36 11.21 -2.50 -16.12
N SER A 37 11.54 -3.75 -16.46
CA SER A 37 11.64 -4.23 -17.84
C SER A 37 10.43 -5.02 -18.34
N ILE A 38 9.56 -5.49 -17.47
CA ILE A 38 8.49 -6.44 -17.85
C ILE A 38 7.23 -5.78 -18.42
N HIS A 39 7.10 -4.46 -18.33
CA HIS A 39 5.97 -3.73 -18.89
C HIS A 39 6.46 -2.56 -19.74
N PRO A 40 5.85 -2.31 -20.93
CA PRO A 40 6.31 -1.25 -21.84
C PRO A 40 6.04 0.17 -21.33
N SER A 41 5.07 0.33 -20.42
CA SER A 41 4.68 1.62 -19.85
C SER A 41 4.90 1.65 -18.35
N ALA A 42 5.39 2.79 -17.83
CA ALA A 42 5.51 3.01 -16.39
C ALA A 42 4.14 3.15 -15.71
N ILE A 43 3.15 3.67 -16.43
CA ILE A 43 1.76 3.84 -16.00
C ILE A 43 0.84 3.23 -17.06
N ASP A 44 -0.02 2.33 -16.63
CA ASP A 44 -1.11 1.77 -17.43
C ASP A 44 -2.34 1.61 -16.53
N MET A 45 -3.33 2.48 -16.74
CA MET A 45 -4.49 2.57 -15.87
C MET A 45 -5.54 1.52 -16.22
N GLY A 46 -5.81 0.63 -15.27
CA GLY A 46 -6.78 -0.45 -15.42
C GLY A 46 -6.66 -1.43 -14.26
N LEU A 47 -7.73 -2.16 -13.98
CA LEU A 47 -7.73 -3.13 -12.88
C LEU A 47 -7.79 -4.59 -13.34
N ASP A 48 -8.05 -4.84 -14.62
CA ASP A 48 -8.35 -6.20 -15.10
C ASP A 48 -7.13 -7.13 -14.95
N ARG A 49 -5.95 -6.68 -15.40
CA ARG A 49 -4.68 -7.43 -15.23
C ARG A 49 -4.36 -7.73 -13.77
N VAL A 50 -4.45 -6.70 -12.92
CA VAL A 50 -4.15 -6.82 -11.50
C VAL A 50 -5.13 -7.76 -10.80
N LYS A 51 -6.44 -7.65 -11.12
CA LYS A 51 -7.48 -8.54 -10.58
C LYS A 51 -7.29 -9.98 -11.01
N GLU A 52 -6.92 -10.23 -12.26
CA GLU A 52 -6.69 -11.59 -12.76
C GLU A 52 -5.54 -12.25 -11.98
N VAL A 53 -4.42 -11.56 -11.82
CA VAL A 53 -3.28 -12.08 -11.03
C VAL A 53 -3.65 -12.20 -9.55
N ALA A 54 -4.36 -11.23 -8.97
CA ALA A 54 -4.82 -11.30 -7.58
C ALA A 54 -5.72 -12.53 -7.34
N ASN A 55 -6.60 -12.85 -8.30
CA ASN A 55 -7.44 -14.04 -8.24
C ASN A 55 -6.61 -15.33 -8.31
N ALA A 56 -5.62 -15.40 -9.21
CA ALA A 56 -4.69 -16.54 -9.30
C ALA A 56 -3.88 -16.70 -8.00
N MET A 57 -3.56 -15.59 -7.31
CA MET A 57 -2.91 -15.61 -6.00
C MET A 57 -3.84 -16.00 -4.84
N ALA A 58 -5.14 -16.13 -5.05
CA ALA A 58 -6.14 -16.22 -3.99
C ALA A 58 -5.95 -15.11 -2.94
N LEU A 59 -5.69 -13.87 -3.42
CA LEU A 59 -5.38 -12.73 -2.57
C LEU A 59 -6.64 -12.27 -1.82
N SER A 60 -6.54 -12.15 -0.49
CA SER A 60 -7.62 -11.67 0.36
C SER A 60 -7.09 -10.99 1.61
N LEU A 61 -7.63 -9.82 1.93
CA LEU A 61 -7.37 -9.08 3.17
C LEU A 61 -8.61 -9.04 4.08
N SER A 62 -9.55 -9.96 3.90
CA SER A 62 -10.84 -9.98 4.61
C SER A 62 -10.73 -10.21 6.12
N GLN A 63 -9.57 -10.63 6.62
CA GLN A 63 -9.29 -10.79 8.05
C GLN A 63 -8.87 -9.48 8.73
N SER A 64 -8.56 -8.45 7.95
CA SER A 64 -8.06 -7.16 8.43
C SER A 64 -9.10 -6.06 8.21
N LEU A 65 -9.06 -5.02 9.06
CA LEU A 65 -9.70 -3.74 8.77
C LEU A 65 -8.87 -3.03 7.69
N VAL A 66 -9.44 -2.82 6.51
CA VAL A 66 -8.74 -2.16 5.40
C VAL A 66 -9.13 -0.68 5.33
N ILE A 67 -8.13 0.20 5.39
CA ILE A 67 -8.28 1.65 5.21
C ILE A 67 -7.54 2.04 3.92
N THR A 68 -8.26 2.59 2.94
CA THR A 68 -7.63 3.10 1.69
C THR A 68 -7.60 4.62 1.72
N VAL A 69 -6.41 5.19 1.48
CA VAL A 69 -6.16 6.63 1.56
C VAL A 69 -5.81 7.19 0.19
N ALA A 70 -6.68 8.05 -0.36
CA ALA A 70 -6.46 8.81 -1.59
C ALA A 70 -6.34 10.31 -1.29
N GLY A 71 -5.87 11.06 -2.26
CA GLY A 71 -5.75 12.52 -2.18
C GLY A 71 -4.65 13.05 -3.09
N THR A 72 -4.61 14.34 -3.30
CA THR A 72 -3.47 14.97 -4.01
C THR A 72 -2.28 15.07 -3.06
N ASN A 73 -2.46 15.69 -1.92
CA ASN A 73 -1.43 15.87 -0.90
C ASN A 73 -1.86 15.25 0.44
N GLY A 74 -0.88 14.93 1.30
CA GLY A 74 -1.15 14.51 2.67
C GLY A 74 -1.46 13.02 2.87
N LYS A 75 -1.51 12.20 1.82
CA LYS A 75 -1.77 10.75 1.89
C LYS A 75 -0.82 10.05 2.87
N GLY A 76 0.49 10.08 2.61
CA GLY A 76 1.50 9.40 3.43
C GLY A 76 1.52 9.89 4.88
N THR A 77 1.32 11.21 5.11
CA THR A 77 1.21 11.77 6.47
C THR A 77 -0.02 11.21 7.20
N THR A 78 -1.16 11.15 6.52
CA THR A 78 -2.41 10.58 7.09
C THR A 78 -2.24 9.08 7.36
N CYS A 79 -1.65 8.32 6.43
CA CYS A 79 -1.32 6.90 6.65
C CYS A 79 -0.43 6.71 7.88
N ARG A 80 0.61 7.55 8.05
CA ARG A 80 1.50 7.44 9.21
C ARG A 80 0.80 7.76 10.53
N LEU A 81 -0.10 8.73 10.56
CA LEU A 81 -0.89 9.06 11.75
C LEU A 81 -1.83 7.92 12.12
N LEU A 82 -2.53 7.35 11.16
CA LEU A 82 -3.40 6.19 11.36
C LEU A 82 -2.61 4.98 11.88
N GLU A 83 -1.46 4.70 11.27
CA GLU A 83 -0.54 3.65 11.73
C GLU A 83 -0.16 3.82 13.19
N GLN A 84 0.33 5.01 13.58
CA GLN A 84 0.74 5.29 14.95
C GLN A 84 -0.43 5.20 15.94
N ALA A 85 -1.60 5.70 15.56
CA ALA A 85 -2.79 5.63 16.40
C ALA A 85 -3.24 4.18 16.65
N MET A 86 -3.26 3.34 15.61
CA MET A 86 -3.63 1.92 15.73
C MET A 86 -2.60 1.13 16.54
N LEU A 87 -1.30 1.37 16.31
CA LEU A 87 -0.23 0.76 17.11
C LEU A 87 -0.33 1.14 18.59
N SER A 88 -0.65 2.40 18.91
CA SER A 88 -0.83 2.85 20.29
C SER A 88 -2.01 2.19 21.02
N GLN A 89 -2.96 1.65 20.25
CA GLN A 89 -4.09 0.86 20.77
C GLN A 89 -3.76 -0.65 20.82
N GLY A 90 -2.52 -1.05 20.59
CA GLY A 90 -2.08 -2.45 20.63
C GLY A 90 -2.50 -3.27 19.42
N LYS A 91 -2.89 -2.62 18.31
CA LYS A 91 -3.23 -3.31 17.05
C LYS A 91 -1.98 -3.61 16.24
N SER A 92 -1.96 -4.75 15.58
CA SER A 92 -0.98 -5.03 14.53
C SER A 92 -1.37 -4.31 13.24
N VAL A 93 -0.40 -3.65 12.59
CA VAL A 93 -0.67 -2.76 11.44
C VAL A 93 0.30 -3.05 10.31
N ALA A 94 -0.22 -3.15 9.10
CA ALA A 94 0.58 -3.12 7.88
C ALA A 94 0.21 -1.91 7.02
N VAL A 95 1.21 -1.26 6.44
CA VAL A 95 1.03 -0.08 5.59
C VAL A 95 1.70 -0.29 4.24
N TYR A 96 0.99 0.00 3.15
CA TYR A 96 1.57 0.17 1.82
C TYR A 96 1.54 1.65 1.46
N SER A 97 2.69 2.21 1.07
CA SER A 97 2.83 3.63 0.73
C SER A 97 3.78 3.84 -0.45
N SER A 98 3.63 4.94 -1.20
CA SER A 98 4.48 5.27 -2.34
C SER A 98 4.56 6.79 -2.57
N PRO A 99 5.67 7.27 -3.17
CA PRO A 99 6.91 6.55 -3.47
C PRO A 99 7.77 6.30 -2.23
N HIS A 100 8.84 5.50 -2.36
CA HIS A 100 9.94 5.42 -1.40
C HIS A 100 10.94 6.56 -1.63
N LEU A 101 11.74 6.89 -0.63
CA LEU A 101 12.75 7.95 -0.71
C LEU A 101 14.14 7.39 -1.03
N THR A 102 14.59 6.38 -0.32
CA THR A 102 15.94 5.81 -0.45
C THR A 102 15.94 4.30 -0.60
N ASP A 103 15.07 3.59 0.09
CA ASP A 103 15.01 2.13 0.09
C ASP A 103 13.62 1.65 -0.36
N TYR A 104 13.57 0.75 -1.33
CA TYR A 104 12.30 0.19 -1.81
C TYR A 104 11.42 -0.37 -0.69
N ARG A 105 12.03 -0.93 0.35
CA ARG A 105 11.34 -1.51 1.51
C ARG A 105 10.47 -0.51 2.26
N GLU A 106 10.75 0.80 2.15
CA GLU A 106 9.93 1.87 2.71
C GLU A 106 8.46 1.83 2.23
N ARG A 107 8.22 1.18 1.06
CA ARG A 107 6.86 1.02 0.52
C ARG A 107 5.97 0.14 1.36
N VAL A 108 6.54 -0.74 2.18
CA VAL A 108 5.78 -1.63 3.06
C VAL A 108 6.33 -1.50 4.48
N ARG A 109 5.44 -1.29 5.45
CA ARG A 109 5.79 -1.34 6.87
C ARG A 109 4.93 -2.37 7.59
N TYR A 110 5.53 -3.06 8.53
CA TYR A 110 4.89 -3.98 9.45
C TYR A 110 5.14 -3.53 10.88
N ASN A 111 4.09 -3.13 11.59
CA ASN A 111 4.18 -2.58 12.95
C ASN A 111 5.18 -1.42 13.10
N GLY A 112 5.26 -0.55 12.08
CA GLY A 112 6.14 0.60 12.04
C GLY A 112 7.55 0.35 11.52
N GLU A 113 7.94 -0.92 11.33
CA GLU A 113 9.27 -1.35 10.90
C GLU A 113 9.31 -1.75 9.42
N LEU A 114 10.50 -1.69 8.83
CA LEU A 114 10.73 -2.16 7.46
C LEU A 114 10.90 -3.68 7.45
N PRO A 115 10.16 -4.42 6.61
CA PRO A 115 10.37 -5.85 6.45
C PRO A 115 11.75 -6.18 5.88
N PRO A 116 12.31 -7.36 6.18
CA PRO A 116 13.55 -7.82 5.57
C PRO A 116 13.39 -8.05 4.05
N ALA A 117 14.51 -7.93 3.31
CA ALA A 117 14.51 -7.99 1.85
C ALA A 117 14.06 -9.34 1.28
N ASP A 118 14.29 -10.43 2.00
CA ASP A 118 13.90 -11.79 1.63
C ASP A 118 12.38 -12.00 1.63
N GLU A 119 11.64 -11.28 2.47
CA GLU A 119 10.18 -11.30 2.43
C GLU A 119 9.65 -10.68 1.12
N PHE A 120 10.26 -9.58 0.65
CA PHE A 120 9.93 -9.00 -0.65
C PHE A 120 10.28 -9.96 -1.79
N VAL A 121 11.46 -10.59 -1.74
CA VAL A 121 11.87 -11.56 -2.75
C VAL A 121 10.87 -12.71 -2.84
N SER A 122 10.47 -13.28 -1.70
CA SER A 122 9.48 -14.35 -1.64
C SER A 122 8.12 -13.92 -2.19
N ALA A 123 7.68 -12.69 -1.86
CA ALA A 123 6.44 -12.14 -2.38
C ALA A 123 6.51 -11.89 -3.90
N PHE A 124 7.64 -11.41 -4.42
CA PHE A 124 7.86 -11.23 -5.86
C PHE A 124 7.84 -12.55 -6.62
N GLU A 125 8.47 -13.59 -6.08
CA GLU A 125 8.41 -14.94 -6.67
C GLU A 125 6.98 -15.47 -6.73
N PHE A 126 6.19 -15.20 -5.67
CA PHE A 126 4.79 -15.62 -5.64
C PHE A 126 3.96 -14.91 -6.72
N VAL A 127 4.10 -13.59 -6.87
CA VAL A 127 3.42 -12.81 -7.92
C VAL A 127 3.87 -13.27 -9.31
N GLU A 128 5.19 -13.49 -9.51
CA GLU A 128 5.76 -13.93 -10.78
C GLU A 128 5.18 -15.29 -11.22
N ASN A 129 5.04 -16.24 -10.32
CA ASN A 129 4.43 -17.52 -10.59
C ASN A 129 2.95 -17.35 -10.94
N ALA A 130 2.20 -16.58 -10.15
CA ALA A 130 0.78 -16.37 -10.38
C ALA A 130 0.46 -15.70 -11.73
N ARG A 131 1.24 -14.69 -12.15
CA ARG A 131 1.03 -14.03 -13.44
C ARG A 131 1.39 -14.91 -14.66
N LYS A 132 2.20 -15.97 -14.45
CA LYS A 132 2.58 -16.95 -15.48
C LYS A 132 1.64 -18.15 -15.55
N ASP A 133 0.97 -18.47 -14.45
CA ASP A 133 0.02 -19.59 -14.38
C ASP A 133 -1.36 -19.24 -14.97
N THR A 134 -1.52 -18.07 -15.56
CA THR A 134 -2.75 -17.67 -16.26
C THR A 134 -2.87 -18.38 -17.62
N VAL A 135 -4.12 -18.50 -18.09
CA VAL A 135 -4.37 -19.13 -19.40
C VAL A 135 -3.89 -18.20 -20.51
N GLY A 136 -2.91 -18.65 -21.29
CA GLY A 136 -2.34 -17.90 -22.40
C GLY A 136 -0.94 -17.36 -22.13
N GLU A 137 -0.65 -16.16 -22.66
CA GLU A 137 0.63 -15.50 -22.41
C GLU A 137 0.69 -14.92 -20.99
N PRO A 138 1.88 -14.88 -20.36
CA PRO A 138 2.03 -14.29 -19.04
C PRO A 138 1.49 -12.86 -18.97
N ILE A 139 0.69 -12.57 -17.95
CA ILE A 139 0.13 -11.23 -17.74
C ILE A 139 1.28 -10.25 -17.46
N THR A 140 1.33 -9.15 -18.20
CA THR A 140 2.26 -8.06 -17.94
C THR A 140 1.69 -7.15 -16.84
N LEU A 141 2.53 -6.80 -15.89
CA LEU A 141 2.20 -5.88 -14.79
C LEU A 141 3.20 -4.73 -14.78
N THR A 142 2.72 -3.51 -14.59
CA THR A 142 3.60 -2.37 -14.33
C THR A 142 4.39 -2.58 -13.03
N TYR A 143 5.49 -1.86 -12.87
CA TYR A 143 6.28 -1.85 -11.63
C TYR A 143 5.41 -1.61 -10.38
N PHE A 144 4.47 -0.66 -10.47
CA PHE A 144 3.56 -0.35 -9.37
C PHE A 144 2.55 -1.47 -9.10
N GLU A 145 1.91 -2.00 -10.13
CA GLU A 145 0.94 -3.11 -10.02
C GLU A 145 1.58 -4.34 -9.38
N PHE A 146 2.77 -4.71 -9.86
CA PHE A 146 3.52 -5.85 -9.34
C PHE A 146 3.87 -5.66 -7.85
N GLY A 147 4.43 -4.48 -7.51
CA GLY A 147 4.78 -4.13 -6.15
C GLY A 147 3.58 -4.09 -5.21
N THR A 148 2.43 -3.61 -5.70
CA THR A 148 1.17 -3.58 -4.94
C THR A 148 0.69 -4.99 -4.60
N LEU A 149 0.68 -5.91 -5.57
CA LEU A 149 0.30 -7.31 -5.35
C LEU A 149 1.25 -8.01 -4.37
N ALA A 150 2.55 -7.78 -4.49
CA ALA A 150 3.54 -8.33 -3.57
C ALA A 150 3.34 -7.81 -2.14
N ALA A 151 3.12 -6.50 -1.98
CA ALA A 151 2.83 -5.89 -0.69
C ALA A 151 1.56 -6.50 -0.04
N MET A 152 0.48 -6.64 -0.81
CA MET A 152 -0.76 -7.24 -0.32
C MET A 152 -0.57 -8.72 0.04
N LYS A 153 0.29 -9.46 -0.69
CA LYS A 153 0.63 -10.84 -0.36
C LYS A 153 1.38 -10.94 0.98
N MET A 154 2.32 -10.05 1.24
CA MET A 154 3.00 -9.96 2.54
C MET A 154 1.99 -9.67 3.65
N MET A 155 1.11 -8.69 3.47
CA MET A 155 0.06 -8.31 4.43
C MET A 155 -0.91 -9.46 4.72
N GLN A 156 -1.32 -10.21 3.70
CA GLN A 156 -2.13 -11.42 3.86
C GLN A 156 -1.40 -12.47 4.71
N SER A 157 -0.11 -12.65 4.50
CA SER A 157 0.70 -13.64 5.24
C SER A 157 0.90 -13.25 6.71
N TRP A 158 0.97 -11.96 7.02
CA TRP A 158 1.09 -11.46 8.38
C TRP A 158 -0.21 -11.47 9.16
N ALA A 159 -1.36 -11.51 8.48
CA ALA A 159 -2.70 -11.54 9.09
C ALA A 159 -2.90 -10.46 10.17
N VAL A 160 -2.55 -9.21 9.84
CA VAL A 160 -2.62 -8.06 10.77
C VAL A 160 -4.05 -7.62 11.05
N ASP A 161 -4.26 -6.92 12.19
CA ASP A 161 -5.57 -6.33 12.52
C ASP A 161 -6.00 -5.24 11.53
N VAL A 162 -5.04 -4.41 11.09
CA VAL A 162 -5.31 -3.24 10.24
C VAL A 162 -4.34 -3.19 9.06
N VAL A 163 -4.88 -2.99 7.87
CA VAL A 163 -4.14 -2.71 6.63
C VAL A 163 -4.46 -1.30 6.17
N ILE A 164 -3.43 -0.49 5.91
CA ILE A 164 -3.54 0.87 5.39
C ILE A 164 -2.91 0.89 3.99
N LEU A 165 -3.71 1.24 2.97
CA LEU A 165 -3.29 1.29 1.57
C LEU A 165 -3.27 2.75 1.09
N GLU A 166 -2.09 3.27 0.79
CA GLU A 166 -1.95 4.56 0.13
C GLU A 166 -2.11 4.38 -1.38
N VAL A 167 -3.04 5.11 -1.97
CA VAL A 167 -3.25 5.18 -3.43
C VAL A 167 -2.04 5.84 -4.09
N GLY A 168 -1.50 5.19 -5.11
CA GLY A 168 -0.39 5.76 -5.89
C GLY A 168 -0.85 6.88 -6.81
N LEU A 169 -1.85 6.62 -7.66
CA LEU A 169 -2.34 7.58 -8.65
C LEU A 169 -3.88 7.53 -8.78
N GLY A 170 -4.52 8.69 -8.67
CA GLY A 170 -5.96 8.78 -8.81
C GLY A 170 -6.71 8.11 -7.67
N GLY A 171 -7.25 6.94 -7.90
CA GLY A 171 -7.97 6.10 -6.95
C GLY A 171 -8.76 5.01 -7.66
N ARG A 172 -9.70 5.38 -8.52
CA ARG A 172 -10.63 4.45 -9.19
C ARG A 172 -9.94 3.29 -9.91
N LEU A 173 -8.86 3.57 -10.63
CA LEU A 173 -8.09 2.60 -11.43
C LEU A 173 -6.70 2.31 -10.84
N ASP A 174 -6.45 2.70 -9.60
CA ASP A 174 -5.22 2.40 -8.90
C ASP A 174 -5.18 0.93 -8.46
N ALA A 175 -4.02 0.29 -8.55
CA ALA A 175 -3.87 -1.11 -8.20
C ALA A 175 -4.27 -1.43 -6.75
N THR A 176 -4.16 -0.47 -5.81
CA THR A 176 -4.63 -0.65 -4.44
C THR A 176 -6.14 -0.83 -4.34
N ASN A 177 -6.90 -0.34 -5.34
CA ASN A 177 -8.36 -0.35 -5.35
C ASN A 177 -9.00 -1.70 -5.78
N ILE A 178 -8.19 -2.74 -5.98
CA ILE A 178 -8.70 -4.12 -6.18
C ILE A 178 -9.28 -4.71 -4.89
N ILE A 179 -8.92 -4.17 -3.73
CA ILE A 179 -9.45 -4.55 -2.42
C ILE A 179 -10.50 -3.53 -1.98
N ASP A 180 -11.64 -4.00 -1.52
CA ASP A 180 -12.68 -3.13 -0.99
C ASP A 180 -12.30 -2.65 0.42
N PRO A 181 -12.23 -1.33 0.66
CA PRO A 181 -11.90 -0.81 1.99
C PRO A 181 -13.11 -0.88 2.93
N ASN A 182 -12.83 -1.06 4.22
CA ASN A 182 -13.81 -0.82 5.29
C ASN A 182 -14.01 0.68 5.54
N LEU A 183 -12.94 1.47 5.27
CA LEU A 183 -12.96 2.92 5.35
C LEU A 183 -12.16 3.54 4.20
N ALA A 184 -12.79 4.40 3.41
CA ALA A 184 -12.13 5.24 2.43
C ALA A 184 -11.77 6.60 3.04
N VAL A 185 -10.55 7.08 2.83
CA VAL A 185 -10.10 8.41 3.30
C VAL A 185 -9.63 9.22 2.11
N ILE A 186 -10.20 10.42 1.92
CA ILE A 186 -9.76 11.38 0.90
C ILE A 186 -9.20 12.59 1.61
N THR A 187 -7.90 12.88 1.42
CA THR A 187 -7.20 13.95 2.14
C THR A 187 -7.48 15.32 1.52
N THR A 188 -6.91 15.60 0.37
CA THR A 188 -7.09 16.88 -0.35
C THR A 188 -7.32 16.64 -1.84
N ILE A 189 -7.94 17.62 -2.51
CA ILE A 189 -8.15 17.61 -3.96
C ILE A 189 -7.53 18.88 -4.57
N ASP A 190 -6.52 18.68 -5.40
CA ASP A 190 -5.90 19.75 -6.17
C ASP A 190 -5.49 19.24 -7.56
N LEU A 191 -5.03 20.16 -8.41
CA LEU A 191 -4.54 19.82 -9.75
C LEU A 191 -3.21 19.06 -9.63
N ASP A 192 -3.20 17.82 -10.12
CA ASP A 192 -2.03 16.94 -10.13
C ASP A 192 -2.22 15.86 -11.20
N HIS A 193 -1.14 15.39 -11.81
CA HIS A 193 -1.17 14.32 -12.81
C HIS A 193 -2.24 14.54 -13.90
N GLN A 194 -2.33 15.76 -14.43
CA GLN A 194 -3.43 16.19 -15.30
C GLN A 194 -3.57 15.35 -16.58
N ASP A 195 -2.46 14.81 -17.09
CA ASP A 195 -2.44 13.92 -18.26
C ASP A 195 -3.23 12.62 -18.05
N TRP A 196 -3.38 12.20 -16.78
CA TRP A 196 -4.04 10.94 -16.40
C TRP A 196 -5.39 11.17 -15.73
N LEU A 197 -5.50 12.16 -14.86
CA LEU A 197 -6.67 12.36 -14.00
C LEU A 197 -7.60 13.46 -14.54
N GLY A 198 -7.15 14.20 -15.55
CA GLY A 198 -7.86 15.34 -16.10
C GLY A 198 -7.43 16.67 -15.49
N ASN A 199 -7.85 17.75 -16.14
CA ASN A 199 -7.35 19.10 -15.94
C ASN A 199 -8.25 19.98 -15.05
N THR A 200 -9.16 19.39 -14.29
CA THR A 200 -10.02 20.10 -13.33
C THR A 200 -10.10 19.35 -12.00
N ARG A 201 -10.29 20.10 -10.91
CA ARG A 201 -10.49 19.51 -9.58
C ARG A 201 -11.68 18.54 -9.55
N GLU A 202 -12.72 18.81 -10.33
CA GLU A 202 -13.91 17.94 -10.45
C GLU A 202 -13.57 16.55 -11.02
N LYS A 203 -12.77 16.49 -12.08
CA LYS A 203 -12.34 15.23 -12.68
C LYS A 203 -11.43 14.44 -11.71
N ILE A 204 -10.45 15.13 -11.12
CA ILE A 204 -9.53 14.53 -10.16
C ILE A 204 -10.28 14.01 -8.92
N ALA A 205 -11.27 14.76 -8.44
CA ALA A 205 -12.12 14.36 -7.33
C ALA A 205 -12.91 13.08 -7.64
N ARG A 206 -13.48 12.97 -8.83
CA ARG A 206 -14.20 11.77 -9.27
C ARG A 206 -13.31 10.53 -9.33
N GLU A 207 -12.06 10.68 -9.82
CA GLU A 207 -11.08 9.58 -9.80
C GLU A 207 -10.71 9.15 -8.37
N LYS A 208 -10.49 10.13 -7.47
CA LYS A 208 -10.15 9.83 -6.07
C LYS A 208 -11.34 9.23 -5.30
N ALA A 209 -12.56 9.71 -5.57
CA ALA A 209 -13.79 9.16 -4.99
C ALA A 209 -14.06 7.70 -5.40
N GLY A 210 -13.41 7.20 -6.45
CA GLY A 210 -13.49 5.81 -6.88
C GLY A 210 -13.01 4.77 -5.87
N ILE A 211 -12.42 5.18 -4.75
CA ILE A 211 -12.12 4.29 -3.62
C ILE A 211 -13.32 4.09 -2.68
N MET A 212 -14.36 4.91 -2.76
CA MET A 212 -15.58 4.74 -2.00
C MET A 212 -16.36 3.51 -2.48
N ARG A 213 -17.19 2.95 -1.63
CA ARG A 213 -18.03 1.78 -1.94
C ARG A 213 -19.50 2.08 -1.62
N LYS A 214 -20.39 1.36 -2.29
CA LYS A 214 -21.83 1.47 -2.04
C LYS A 214 -22.14 1.14 -0.58
N ASN A 215 -22.84 2.05 0.10
CA ASN A 215 -23.13 2.02 1.54
C ASN A 215 -21.87 1.94 2.43
N GLY A 216 -20.68 2.18 1.88
CA GLY A 216 -19.41 2.16 2.61
C GLY A 216 -19.17 3.40 3.44
N ASN A 217 -18.22 3.34 4.36
CA ASN A 217 -17.82 4.47 5.17
C ASN A 217 -16.70 5.26 4.49
N ALA A 218 -16.75 6.59 4.58
CA ALA A 218 -15.69 7.46 4.09
C ALA A 218 -15.46 8.67 5.00
N VAL A 219 -14.24 9.21 4.94
CA VAL A 219 -13.84 10.49 5.53
C VAL A 219 -13.26 11.36 4.43
N VAL A 220 -13.73 12.57 4.31
CA VAL A 220 -13.21 13.58 3.38
C VAL A 220 -12.65 14.75 4.17
N GLY A 221 -11.32 14.89 4.13
CA GLY A 221 -10.58 15.97 4.80
C GLY A 221 -10.45 17.24 3.96
N GLU A 222 -10.90 17.23 2.69
CA GLU A 222 -10.90 18.41 1.83
C GLU A 222 -11.83 19.49 2.41
N LEU A 223 -11.28 20.70 2.60
CA LEU A 223 -12.04 21.81 3.19
C LEU A 223 -13.05 22.45 2.22
N PHE A 224 -12.75 22.39 0.92
CA PHE A 224 -13.56 22.92 -0.17
C PHE A 224 -13.81 21.83 -1.22
N PRO A 225 -14.63 20.81 -0.87
CA PRO A 225 -14.82 19.66 -1.73
C PRO A 225 -15.45 20.06 -3.08
N PRO A 226 -14.90 19.61 -4.22
CA PRO A 226 -15.59 19.73 -5.50
C PRO A 226 -16.96 19.05 -5.48
N SER A 227 -17.93 19.56 -6.26
CA SER A 227 -19.30 19.01 -6.29
C SER A 227 -19.32 17.53 -6.68
N SER A 228 -18.42 17.11 -7.54
CA SER A 228 -18.27 15.71 -7.96
C SER A 228 -17.98 14.72 -6.83
N LEU A 229 -17.38 15.16 -5.69
CA LEU A 229 -17.26 14.30 -4.51
C LEU A 229 -18.61 14.01 -3.86
N TYR A 230 -19.45 15.02 -3.74
CA TYR A 230 -20.81 14.87 -3.21
C TYR A 230 -21.67 14.00 -4.15
N ASP A 231 -21.54 14.21 -5.47
CA ASP A 231 -22.27 13.42 -6.48
C ASP A 231 -21.94 11.93 -6.33
N VAL A 232 -20.64 11.57 -6.29
CA VAL A 232 -20.22 10.17 -6.13
C VAL A 232 -20.66 9.60 -4.78
N ALA A 233 -20.53 10.36 -3.70
CA ALA A 233 -20.97 9.92 -2.39
C ALA A 233 -22.49 9.62 -2.36
N ASN A 234 -23.29 10.47 -3.01
CA ASN A 234 -24.74 10.28 -3.12
C ASN A 234 -25.10 9.10 -4.03
N GLU A 235 -24.46 8.96 -5.20
CA GLU A 235 -24.64 7.84 -6.14
C GLU A 235 -24.38 6.50 -5.44
N LEU A 236 -23.36 6.45 -4.59
CA LEU A 236 -22.96 5.26 -3.83
C LEU A 236 -23.74 5.11 -2.51
N GLN A 237 -24.52 6.11 -2.10
CA GLN A 237 -25.14 6.15 -0.76
C GLN A 237 -24.09 5.95 0.34
N ALA A 238 -22.86 6.48 0.14
CA ALA A 238 -21.77 6.32 1.07
C ALA A 238 -22.02 7.13 2.36
N ASN A 239 -21.63 6.55 3.50
CA ASN A 239 -21.69 7.21 4.79
C ASN A 239 -20.42 8.04 4.99
N VAL A 240 -20.48 9.32 4.61
CA VAL A 240 -19.30 10.20 4.57
C VAL A 240 -19.28 11.16 5.75
N ARG A 241 -18.13 11.28 6.39
CA ARG A 241 -17.82 12.37 7.33
C ARG A 241 -17.03 13.45 6.59
N TRP A 242 -17.60 14.64 6.52
CA TRP A 242 -17.04 15.78 5.79
C TRP A 242 -16.34 16.74 6.74
N ALA A 243 -15.12 17.17 6.39
CA ALA A 243 -14.48 18.29 7.06
C ALA A 243 -15.36 19.54 7.02
N THR A 244 -15.33 20.38 8.05
CA THR A 244 -16.12 21.59 8.23
C THR A 244 -17.62 21.40 8.46
N GLN A 245 -18.15 20.20 8.20
CA GLN A 245 -19.58 19.87 8.42
C GLN A 245 -19.76 18.87 9.57
N ASP A 246 -18.97 17.82 9.60
CA ASP A 246 -19.07 16.73 10.57
C ASP A 246 -17.95 16.76 11.60
N PHE A 247 -16.85 17.41 11.27
CA PHE A 247 -15.74 17.67 12.18
C PHE A 247 -15.02 18.98 11.84
N GLU A 248 -14.50 19.63 12.87
CA GLU A 248 -13.83 20.92 12.76
C GLU A 248 -12.62 21.02 13.69
N THR A 249 -11.74 21.97 13.41
CA THR A 249 -10.57 22.28 14.24
C THR A 249 -10.63 23.74 14.70
N VAL A 250 -10.20 23.97 15.94
CA VAL A 250 -9.99 25.30 16.50
C VAL A 250 -8.55 25.39 16.97
N VAL A 251 -7.85 26.43 16.54
CA VAL A 251 -6.45 26.65 16.86
C VAL A 251 -6.36 27.81 17.84
N ALA A 252 -5.56 27.68 18.91
CA ALA A 252 -5.25 28.79 19.80
C ALA A 252 -4.53 29.92 19.05
N SER A 253 -4.75 31.17 19.48
CA SER A 253 -4.22 32.35 18.78
C SER A 253 -2.68 32.42 18.75
N ASP A 254 -2.01 31.75 19.68
CA ASP A 254 -0.55 31.65 19.80
C ASP A 254 0.02 30.37 19.14
N TYR A 255 -0.83 29.55 18.51
CA TYR A 255 -0.46 28.27 17.90
C TYR A 255 0.20 27.27 18.89
N SER A 256 -0.04 27.40 20.18
CA SER A 256 0.49 26.46 21.18
C SER A 256 -0.27 25.14 21.19
N GLU A 257 -1.58 25.23 21.00
CA GLU A 257 -2.49 24.08 21.03
C GLU A 257 -3.62 24.19 20.02
N TRP A 258 -4.31 23.09 19.82
CA TRP A 258 -5.51 23.02 19.00
C TRP A 258 -6.55 22.09 19.63
N SER A 259 -7.77 22.20 19.16
CA SER A 259 -8.88 21.34 19.55
C SER A 259 -9.53 20.76 18.29
N TRP A 260 -10.02 19.55 18.41
CA TRP A 260 -10.77 18.86 17.37
C TRP A 260 -12.16 18.52 17.89
N LYS A 261 -13.18 18.75 17.09
CA LYS A 261 -14.57 18.47 17.43
C LYS A 261 -15.22 17.70 16.29
N GLY A 262 -15.67 16.49 16.57
CA GLY A 262 -16.52 15.69 15.72
C GLY A 262 -17.94 15.58 16.27
N LYS A 263 -18.80 14.83 15.60
CA LYS A 263 -20.20 14.63 16.04
C LYS A 263 -20.35 13.94 17.40
N SER A 264 -19.48 12.97 17.67
CA SER A 264 -19.58 12.13 18.87
C SER A 264 -18.45 12.35 19.87
N ASN A 265 -17.32 12.82 19.39
CA ASN A 265 -16.10 12.96 20.19
C ASN A 265 -15.53 14.37 20.04
N SER A 266 -14.85 14.84 21.10
CA SER A 266 -14.10 16.10 21.06
C SER A 266 -12.79 15.92 21.83
N TYR A 267 -11.73 16.49 21.31
CA TYR A 267 -10.41 16.52 21.94
C TYR A 267 -9.97 17.97 22.08
N THR A 268 -9.56 18.36 23.27
CA THR A 268 -9.14 19.73 23.57
C THR A 268 -7.69 19.75 24.01
N SER A 269 -7.06 20.91 23.89
CA SER A 269 -5.67 21.15 24.35
C SER A 269 -4.67 20.14 23.78
N LEU A 270 -4.86 19.76 22.51
CA LEU A 270 -3.89 18.95 21.80
C LEU A 270 -2.66 19.81 21.47
N PRO A 271 -1.43 19.31 21.64
CA PRO A 271 -0.24 20.02 21.19
C PRO A 271 -0.31 20.34 19.70
N TYR A 272 0.05 21.56 19.28
CA TYR A 272 0.04 21.91 17.86
C TYR A 272 0.96 20.98 17.07
N PRO A 273 0.47 20.30 16.02
CA PRO A 273 1.23 19.26 15.34
C PRO A 273 2.35 19.86 14.46
N LYS A 274 3.47 19.14 14.33
CA LYS A 274 4.57 19.47 13.39
C LYS A 274 4.28 19.04 11.96
N ILE A 275 3.08 18.60 11.68
CA ILE A 275 2.58 18.16 10.37
C ILE A 275 1.38 19.04 9.99
N PRO A 276 0.92 19.05 8.74
CA PRO A 276 -0.26 19.80 8.36
C PRO A 276 -1.47 19.43 9.22
N LEU A 277 -2.07 20.42 9.85
CA LEU A 277 -3.19 20.25 10.78
C LEU A 277 -4.39 19.55 10.14
N GLN A 278 -4.65 19.83 8.87
CA GLN A 278 -5.72 19.17 8.11
C GLN A 278 -5.53 17.64 8.05
N ASN A 279 -4.29 17.16 7.90
CA ASN A 279 -4.02 15.71 7.89
C ASN A 279 -4.24 15.10 9.27
N ALA A 280 -3.84 15.81 10.35
CA ALA A 280 -4.11 15.38 11.72
C ALA A 280 -5.61 15.30 11.99
N SER A 281 -6.36 16.33 11.58
CA SER A 281 -7.80 16.39 11.73
C SER A 281 -8.51 15.26 10.96
N THR A 282 -8.09 15.00 9.71
CA THR A 282 -8.63 13.92 8.88
C THR A 282 -8.35 12.55 9.50
N ALA A 283 -7.14 12.34 10.03
CA ALA A 283 -6.81 11.09 10.71
C ALA A 283 -7.67 10.88 11.96
N LEU A 284 -7.89 11.92 12.80
CA LEU A 284 -8.80 11.82 13.96
C LEU A 284 -10.26 11.51 13.55
N ALA A 285 -10.72 12.04 12.41
CA ALA A 285 -12.05 11.73 11.90
C ALA A 285 -12.17 10.27 11.40
N ALA A 286 -11.05 9.66 11.03
CA ALA A 286 -10.98 8.28 10.53
C ALA A 286 -10.85 7.24 11.65
N LEU A 287 -10.42 7.65 12.84
CA LEU A 287 -10.37 6.83 14.06
C LEU A 287 -11.72 6.76 14.76
#